data_f39edfca4b4bae768d210c2f3405546b
#
_entry.id   f39edfca4b4bae768d210c2f3405546b
#
_cell.length_a   1.000
_cell.length_b   1.000
_cell.length_c   1.000
_cell.angle_alpha   90.00
_cell.angle_beta   90.00
_cell.angle_gamma   90.00
#
_symmetry.space_group_name_H-M   'P 1'
#
loop_
_entity.id
_entity.type
_entity.pdbx_description
1 polymer ?
#
loop_
_entity_poly.entity_id
_entity_poly.type
_entity_poly.pdbx_seq_one_letter_code
_entity_poly.pdbx_strand_id
1 'polypeptide(L)'
;MRGVDDLQSIILTLVTFTPLAGALLLMFFPRRDRDIRVFALVISLLTFAMSLHLPVHFHRAQTGFQFEIDRQWVLTPNIHYHMGIDGISLWLVVLTTFLTPLCVLISWNSIHDRVKEFFILLLIMETALIGVFTSLDLCVFYFFWEATLIPMALLIGIFGHERKVYAAIKFFMYTMIASVFMLAAILWLYAHTGSFDFVVIREQIMSGALPKFPAAAQWLFLG
;
A
#
# COMPACT_ATOMS: atom_id res chain seq x y z
N MET A 1 -21.04 10.52 -19.99
CA MET A 1 -20.90 9.74 -18.75
C MET A 1 -19.64 8.87 -18.74
N ARG A 2 -19.29 8.11 -19.78
CA ARG A 2 -18.07 7.24 -19.79
C ARG A 2 -16.74 7.92 -19.42
N GLY A 3 -16.52 9.17 -19.78
CA GLY A 3 -15.24 9.86 -19.51
C GLY A 3 -15.02 10.30 -18.05
N VAL A 4 -16.07 10.43 -17.24
CA VAL A 4 -15.95 10.78 -15.81
C VAL A 4 -15.66 9.52 -14.99
N ASP A 5 -16.27 8.39 -15.38
CA ASP A 5 -16.03 7.09 -14.74
C ASP A 5 -14.59 6.60 -14.99
N ASP A 6 -14.05 6.84 -16.20
CA ASP A 6 -12.66 6.53 -16.53
C ASP A 6 -11.66 7.37 -15.73
N LEU A 7 -11.93 8.66 -15.51
CA LEU A 7 -11.09 9.52 -14.68
C LEU A 7 -11.13 9.12 -13.19
N GLN A 8 -12.31 8.73 -12.69
CA GLN A 8 -12.47 8.30 -11.30
C GLN A 8 -11.72 6.99 -11.01
N SER A 9 -11.72 6.04 -11.95
CA SER A 9 -10.96 4.81 -11.80
C SER A 9 -9.44 5.04 -11.87
N ILE A 10 -8.98 5.94 -12.75
CA ILE A 10 -7.55 6.22 -12.93
C ILE A 10 -6.96 7.00 -11.73
N ILE A 11 -7.77 7.86 -11.05
CA ILE A 11 -7.25 8.69 -9.96
C ILE A 11 -6.65 7.89 -8.82
N LEU A 12 -7.26 6.75 -8.45
CA LEU A 12 -6.75 5.88 -7.40
C LEU A 12 -5.39 5.29 -7.75
N THR A 13 -5.23 4.83 -8.98
CA THR A 13 -3.94 4.35 -9.49
C THR A 13 -2.90 5.46 -9.50
N LEU A 14 -3.28 6.68 -9.93
CA LEU A 14 -2.36 7.82 -9.92
C LEU A 14 -1.91 8.16 -8.49
N VAL A 15 -2.82 8.25 -7.53
CA VAL A 15 -2.48 8.50 -6.12
C VAL A 15 -1.52 7.43 -5.60
N THR A 16 -1.75 6.15 -5.92
CA THR A 16 -0.91 5.05 -5.46
C THR A 16 0.50 5.09 -6.04
N PHE A 17 0.65 5.37 -7.33
CA PHE A 17 1.93 5.25 -8.02
C PHE A 17 2.70 6.57 -8.20
N THR A 18 2.10 7.73 -7.91
CA THR A 18 2.81 9.02 -7.97
C THR A 18 4.05 9.07 -7.06
N PRO A 19 4.02 8.59 -5.80
CA PRO A 19 5.22 8.58 -4.96
C PRO A 19 6.29 7.65 -5.52
N LEU A 20 5.92 6.49 -6.07
CA LEU A 20 6.87 5.56 -6.69
C LEU A 20 7.53 6.19 -7.92
N ALA A 21 6.76 6.86 -8.77
CA ALA A 21 7.31 7.59 -9.90
C ALA A 21 8.30 8.68 -9.44
N GLY A 22 7.94 9.41 -8.37
CA GLY A 22 8.84 10.36 -7.71
C GLY A 22 10.13 9.71 -7.19
N ALA A 23 10.02 8.54 -6.52
CA ALA A 23 11.18 7.79 -6.04
C ALA A 23 12.09 7.36 -7.18
N LEU A 24 11.54 6.86 -8.29
CA LEU A 24 12.30 6.48 -9.48
C LEU A 24 12.99 7.68 -10.14
N LEU A 25 12.30 8.80 -10.25
CA LEU A 25 12.90 10.05 -10.77
C LEU A 25 14.05 10.53 -9.88
N LEU A 26 13.89 10.46 -8.54
CA LEU A 26 14.97 10.81 -7.60
C LEU A 26 16.24 9.99 -7.83
N MET A 27 16.13 8.74 -8.31
CA MET A 27 17.32 7.92 -8.59
C MET A 27 18.25 8.56 -9.62
N PHE A 28 17.70 9.34 -10.55
CA PHE A 28 18.47 10.03 -11.60
C PHE A 28 18.91 11.46 -11.22
N PHE A 29 18.41 12.02 -10.11
CA PHE A 29 18.77 13.36 -9.66
C PHE A 29 20.25 13.42 -9.22
N PRO A 30 20.93 14.56 -9.46
CA PRO A 30 22.25 14.80 -8.89
C PRO A 30 22.16 14.82 -7.35
N ARG A 31 23.25 14.44 -6.67
CA ARG A 31 23.32 14.41 -5.19
C ARG A 31 23.44 15.82 -4.59
N ARG A 32 22.42 16.65 -4.81
CA ARG A 32 22.27 17.96 -4.16
C ARG A 32 21.16 17.84 -3.13
N ASP A 33 21.50 17.81 -1.87
CA ASP A 33 20.55 17.53 -0.78
C ASP A 33 19.35 18.45 -0.77
N ARG A 34 19.54 19.74 -1.07
CA ARG A 34 18.45 20.71 -1.15
C ARG A 34 17.42 20.34 -2.23
N ASP A 35 17.90 20.01 -3.41
CA ASP A 35 17.03 19.71 -4.57
C ASP A 35 16.27 18.40 -4.32
N ILE A 36 16.92 17.41 -3.70
CA ILE A 36 16.32 16.14 -3.31
C ILE A 36 15.18 16.36 -2.30
N ARG A 37 15.42 17.14 -1.24
CA ARG A 37 14.43 17.47 -0.21
C ARG A 37 13.23 18.20 -0.79
N VAL A 38 13.49 19.24 -1.60
CA VAL A 38 12.43 20.02 -2.26
C VAL A 38 11.61 19.12 -3.19
N PHE A 39 12.27 18.29 -3.99
CA PHE A 39 11.59 17.39 -4.91
C PHE A 39 10.72 16.37 -4.17
N ALA A 40 11.24 15.72 -3.12
CA ALA A 40 10.48 14.78 -2.30
C ALA A 40 9.25 15.47 -1.65
N LEU A 41 9.43 16.70 -1.15
CA LEU A 41 8.31 17.49 -0.61
C LEU A 41 7.26 17.81 -1.69
N VAL A 42 7.66 18.20 -2.87
CA VAL A 42 6.74 18.51 -3.98
C VAL A 42 5.96 17.27 -4.39
N ILE A 43 6.61 16.12 -4.53
CA ILE A 43 5.94 14.86 -4.88
C ILE A 43 4.94 14.44 -3.79
N SER A 44 5.34 14.46 -2.52
CA SER A 44 4.44 14.09 -1.41
C SER A 44 3.26 15.05 -1.26
N LEU A 45 3.46 16.35 -1.46
CA LEU A 45 2.37 17.33 -1.48
C LEU A 45 1.44 17.15 -2.68
N LEU A 46 1.99 16.81 -3.86
CA LEU A 46 1.19 16.48 -5.04
C LEU A 46 0.32 15.25 -4.79
N THR A 47 0.89 14.18 -4.23
CA THR A 47 0.16 12.97 -3.87
C THR A 47 -0.95 13.29 -2.87
N PHE A 48 -0.65 14.09 -1.84
CA PHE A 48 -1.64 14.53 -0.88
C PHE A 48 -2.76 15.36 -1.54
N ALA A 49 -2.43 16.32 -2.40
CA ALA A 49 -3.42 17.12 -3.11
C ALA A 49 -4.33 16.25 -4.00
N MET A 50 -3.75 15.26 -4.68
CA MET A 50 -4.51 14.29 -5.48
C MET A 50 -5.41 13.41 -4.59
N SER A 51 -4.95 12.99 -3.41
CA SER A 51 -5.75 12.19 -2.49
C SER A 51 -6.94 12.95 -1.92
N LEU A 52 -6.89 14.29 -1.79
CA LEU A 52 -8.01 15.12 -1.37
C LEU A 52 -9.17 15.13 -2.37
N HIS A 53 -8.94 14.74 -3.62
CA HIS A 53 -10.00 14.52 -4.59
C HIS A 53 -10.95 13.40 -4.17
N LEU A 54 -10.42 12.36 -3.51
CA LEU A 54 -11.19 11.16 -3.12
C LEU A 54 -12.36 11.51 -2.17
N PRO A 55 -12.16 12.19 -1.01
CA PRO A 55 -13.26 12.51 -0.10
C PRO A 55 -14.26 13.51 -0.68
N VAL A 56 -13.85 14.36 -1.63
CA VAL A 56 -14.74 15.34 -2.28
C VAL A 56 -15.76 14.62 -3.19
N HIS A 57 -15.35 13.56 -3.87
CA HIS A 57 -16.18 12.81 -4.82
C HIS A 57 -16.71 11.49 -4.24
N PHE A 58 -16.48 11.23 -2.97
CA PHE A 58 -16.95 10.01 -2.30
C PHE A 58 -18.45 10.13 -1.97
N HIS A 59 -19.24 9.19 -2.48
CA HIS A 59 -20.69 9.15 -2.29
C HIS A 59 -21.05 8.34 -1.05
N ARG A 60 -21.36 9.01 0.06
CA ARG A 60 -21.67 8.37 1.36
C ARG A 60 -22.93 7.49 1.34
N ALA A 61 -23.83 7.71 0.40
CA ALA A 61 -25.08 6.94 0.28
C ALA A 61 -24.89 5.64 -0.51
N GLN A 62 -23.77 5.46 -1.18
CA GLN A 62 -23.50 4.26 -1.97
C GLN A 62 -22.84 3.21 -1.07
N THR A 63 -23.46 2.04 -0.99
CA THR A 63 -22.91 0.88 -0.28
C THR A 63 -21.96 0.13 -1.21
N GLY A 64 -20.75 -0.21 -0.71
CA GLY A 64 -19.73 -0.94 -1.48
C GLY A 64 -18.46 -0.12 -1.66
N PHE A 65 -17.57 -0.63 -2.50
CA PHE A 65 -16.34 0.05 -2.85
C PHE A 65 -16.59 1.11 -3.92
N GLN A 66 -15.76 2.14 -3.95
CA GLN A 66 -15.82 3.23 -4.93
C GLN A 66 -14.43 3.43 -5.54
N PHE A 67 -14.37 4.15 -6.67
CA PHE A 67 -13.16 4.35 -7.46
C PHE A 67 -12.52 3.01 -7.89
N GLU A 68 -13.37 2.01 -8.08
CA GLU A 68 -12.90 0.66 -8.41
C GLU A 68 -12.23 0.64 -9.80
N ILE A 69 -11.12 -0.07 -9.85
CA ILE A 69 -10.46 -0.47 -11.08
C ILE A 69 -10.18 -1.97 -11.00
N ASP A 70 -10.71 -2.73 -11.92
CA ASP A 70 -10.45 -4.16 -12.05
C ASP A 70 -9.84 -4.44 -13.42
N ARG A 71 -8.63 -4.97 -13.40
CA ARG A 71 -7.87 -5.38 -14.59
C ARG A 71 -7.22 -6.73 -14.33
N GLN A 72 -7.54 -7.70 -15.14
CA GLN A 72 -6.90 -9.00 -15.07
C GLN A 72 -5.39 -8.85 -15.32
N TRP A 73 -4.57 -9.26 -14.35
CA TRP A 73 -3.12 -9.16 -14.42
C TRP A 73 -2.48 -10.50 -14.77
N VAL A 74 -2.86 -11.58 -14.07
CA VAL A 74 -2.35 -12.93 -14.31
C VAL A 74 -3.52 -13.87 -14.57
N LEU A 75 -3.41 -14.68 -15.64
CA LEU A 75 -4.47 -15.61 -16.05
C LEU A 75 -4.52 -16.86 -15.17
N THR A 76 -3.36 -17.36 -14.77
CA THR A 76 -3.25 -18.59 -13.94
C THR A 76 -2.06 -18.45 -12.98
N PRO A 77 -2.28 -18.35 -11.67
CA PRO A 77 -3.58 -18.23 -10.99
C PRO A 77 -4.29 -16.92 -11.34
N ASN A 78 -5.62 -16.88 -11.21
CA ASN A 78 -6.42 -15.71 -11.58
C ASN A 78 -6.20 -14.58 -10.57
N ILE A 79 -5.28 -13.65 -10.86
CA ILE A 79 -4.94 -12.48 -10.05
C ILE A 79 -5.38 -11.24 -10.79
N HIS A 80 -6.12 -10.38 -10.10
CA HIS A 80 -6.62 -9.13 -10.61
C HIS A 80 -5.92 -7.94 -9.96
N TYR A 81 -5.50 -6.98 -10.76
CA TYR A 81 -5.25 -5.64 -10.26
C TYR A 81 -6.60 -5.01 -9.94
N HIS A 82 -7.14 -5.39 -8.78
CA HIS A 82 -8.42 -4.91 -8.29
C HIS A 82 -8.16 -3.96 -7.12
N MET A 83 -8.42 -2.69 -7.36
CA MET A 83 -8.24 -1.62 -6.38
C MET A 83 -9.56 -0.91 -6.17
N GLY A 84 -9.81 -0.47 -4.93
CA GLY A 84 -11.01 0.27 -4.58
C GLY A 84 -10.91 0.82 -3.17
N ILE A 85 -11.79 1.73 -2.81
CA ILE A 85 -11.83 2.32 -1.47
C ILE A 85 -13.23 2.25 -0.88
N ASP A 86 -13.28 2.00 0.42
CA ASP A 86 -14.47 2.13 1.25
C ASP A 86 -14.37 3.36 2.17
N GLY A 87 -15.37 3.55 3.03
CA GLY A 87 -15.40 4.69 3.96
C GLY A 87 -14.26 4.69 4.99
N ILE A 88 -13.63 3.54 5.27
CA ILE A 88 -12.52 3.42 6.22
C ILE A 88 -11.20 3.64 5.48
N SER A 89 -10.96 2.90 4.38
CA SER A 89 -9.73 2.99 3.61
C SER A 89 -9.52 4.38 3.01
N LEU A 90 -10.59 5.10 2.65
CA LEU A 90 -10.54 6.49 2.24
C LEU A 90 -9.72 7.37 3.20
N TRP A 91 -10.06 7.31 4.49
CA TRP A 91 -9.38 8.13 5.50
C TRP A 91 -7.97 7.64 5.81
N LEU A 92 -7.70 6.34 5.69
CA LEU A 92 -6.35 5.79 5.83
C LEU A 92 -5.44 6.24 4.69
N VAL A 93 -5.94 6.27 3.46
CA VAL A 93 -5.20 6.83 2.31
C VAL A 93 -4.91 8.31 2.51
N VAL A 94 -5.92 9.12 2.86
CA VAL A 94 -5.74 10.57 3.09
C VAL A 94 -4.77 10.81 4.25
N LEU A 95 -4.85 10.03 5.33
CA LEU A 95 -3.93 10.14 6.47
C LEU A 95 -2.49 9.81 6.05
N THR A 96 -2.29 8.74 5.29
CA THR A 96 -0.96 8.34 4.80
C THR A 96 -0.34 9.45 3.95
N THR A 97 -1.08 9.94 2.97
CA THR A 97 -0.61 11.01 2.07
C THR A 97 -0.42 12.34 2.78
N PHE A 98 -1.15 12.61 3.88
CA PHE A 98 -0.94 13.78 4.73
C PHE A 98 0.31 13.66 5.61
N LEU A 99 0.55 12.47 6.18
CA LEU A 99 1.70 12.25 7.08
C LEU A 99 3.04 12.29 6.32
N THR A 100 3.08 11.86 5.06
CA THR A 100 4.35 11.80 4.31
C THR A 100 5.00 13.18 4.14
N PRO A 101 4.33 14.26 3.71
CA PRO A 101 4.92 15.60 3.67
C PRO A 101 5.42 16.07 5.04
N LEU A 102 4.69 15.73 6.12
CA LEU A 102 5.14 16.05 7.49
C LEU A 102 6.42 15.29 7.85
N CYS A 103 6.53 14.01 7.48
CA CYS A 103 7.76 13.23 7.64
C CYS A 103 8.92 13.84 6.86
N VAL A 104 8.70 14.31 5.63
CA VAL A 104 9.70 15.03 4.83
C VAL A 104 10.17 16.30 5.55
N LEU A 105 9.23 17.09 6.08
CA LEU A 105 9.55 18.34 6.79
C LEU A 105 10.30 18.11 8.09
N ILE A 106 9.88 17.14 8.92
CA ILE A 106 10.55 16.77 10.17
C ILE A 106 11.98 16.27 9.89
N SER A 107 12.13 15.49 8.83
CA SER A 107 13.42 14.92 8.44
C SER A 107 14.34 15.91 7.74
N TRP A 108 13.85 17.12 7.43
CA TRP A 108 14.60 18.14 6.65
C TRP A 108 15.95 18.49 7.24
N ASN A 109 15.98 18.69 8.56
CA ASN A 109 17.19 19.07 9.29
C ASN A 109 17.78 17.91 10.13
N SER A 110 17.13 16.75 10.16
CA SER A 110 17.57 15.62 10.98
C SER A 110 18.43 14.64 10.19
N ILE A 111 18.23 14.55 8.87
CA ILE A 111 18.95 13.62 8.01
C ILE A 111 20.02 14.39 7.24
N HIS A 112 21.29 14.08 7.53
CA HIS A 112 22.46 14.68 6.87
C HIS A 112 23.22 13.70 6.00
N ASP A 113 23.20 12.41 6.37
CA ASP A 113 23.86 11.36 5.62
C ASP A 113 22.84 10.61 4.75
N ARG A 114 23.26 10.25 3.53
CA ARG A 114 22.45 9.45 2.60
C ARG A 114 21.04 10.02 2.37
N VAL A 115 20.93 11.33 2.27
CA VAL A 115 19.66 12.06 2.13
C VAL A 115 18.80 11.51 0.98
N LYS A 116 19.43 11.19 -0.15
CA LYS A 116 18.76 10.68 -1.33
C LYS A 116 18.10 9.33 -1.08
N GLU A 117 18.83 8.41 -0.47
CA GLU A 117 18.36 7.07 -0.14
C GLU A 117 17.18 7.12 0.85
N PHE A 118 17.24 8.02 1.84
CA PHE A 118 16.18 8.23 2.81
C PHE A 118 14.84 8.61 2.16
N PHE A 119 14.86 9.63 1.31
CA PHE A 119 13.64 10.11 0.67
C PHE A 119 13.11 9.16 -0.41
N ILE A 120 13.97 8.42 -1.10
CA ILE A 120 13.54 7.34 -2.00
C ILE A 120 12.78 6.27 -1.20
N LEU A 121 13.34 5.80 -0.08
CA LEU A 121 12.69 4.78 0.76
C LEU A 121 11.37 5.28 1.34
N LEU A 122 11.30 6.56 1.73
CA LEU A 122 10.08 7.16 2.26
C LEU A 122 8.95 7.18 1.20
N LEU A 123 9.25 7.58 -0.03
CA LEU A 123 8.27 7.60 -1.12
C LEU A 123 7.86 6.18 -1.57
N ILE A 124 8.78 5.21 -1.58
CA ILE A 124 8.43 3.81 -1.84
C ILE A 124 7.49 3.27 -0.75
N MET A 125 7.76 3.60 0.51
CA MET A 125 6.91 3.21 1.63
C MET A 125 5.52 3.83 1.54
N GLU A 126 5.40 5.10 1.13
CA GLU A 126 4.11 5.76 0.88
C GLU A 126 3.29 5.00 -0.16
N THR A 127 3.90 4.66 -1.31
CA THR A 127 3.24 3.84 -2.34
C THR A 127 2.76 2.51 -1.80
N ALA A 128 3.62 1.79 -1.07
CA ALA A 128 3.28 0.48 -0.53
C ALA A 128 2.12 0.56 0.46
N LEU A 129 2.10 1.56 1.37
CA LEU A 129 1.01 1.77 2.32
C LEU A 129 -0.31 2.12 1.63
N ILE A 130 -0.30 3.01 0.63
CA ILE A 130 -1.50 3.32 -0.15
C ILE A 130 -2.01 2.04 -0.83
N GLY A 131 -1.12 1.26 -1.44
CA GLY A 131 -1.46 -0.01 -2.08
C GLY A 131 -2.10 -1.00 -1.11
N VAL A 132 -1.60 -1.13 0.12
CA VAL A 132 -2.21 -1.97 1.17
C VAL A 132 -3.65 -1.55 1.47
N PHE A 133 -3.93 -0.25 1.57
CA PHE A 133 -5.27 0.25 1.94
C PHE A 133 -6.28 0.23 0.79
N THR A 134 -5.83 0.07 -0.43
CA THR A 134 -6.68 0.15 -1.63
C THR A 134 -6.85 -1.16 -2.36
N SER A 135 -6.04 -2.19 -2.06
CA SER A 135 -6.11 -3.49 -2.73
C SER A 135 -7.35 -4.29 -2.31
N LEU A 136 -8.12 -4.76 -3.29
CA LEU A 136 -9.25 -5.66 -3.13
C LEU A 136 -8.94 -7.10 -3.54
N ASP A 137 -7.81 -7.35 -4.19
CA ASP A 137 -7.26 -8.68 -4.45
C ASP A 137 -6.24 -9.03 -3.36
N LEU A 138 -6.42 -10.17 -2.69
CA LEU A 138 -5.59 -10.60 -1.55
C LEU A 138 -4.14 -10.86 -1.95
N CYS A 139 -3.87 -11.27 -3.19
CA CYS A 139 -2.50 -11.47 -3.67
C CYS A 139 -1.80 -10.12 -3.91
N VAL A 140 -2.52 -9.14 -4.47
CA VAL A 140 -2.02 -7.77 -4.66
C VAL A 140 -1.85 -7.07 -3.31
N PHE A 141 -2.78 -7.28 -2.38
CA PHE A 141 -2.66 -6.82 -1.00
C PHE A 141 -1.37 -7.35 -0.36
N TYR A 142 -1.13 -8.66 -0.44
CA TYR A 142 0.07 -9.30 0.11
C TYR A 142 1.35 -8.74 -0.52
N PHE A 143 1.34 -8.50 -1.84
CA PHE A 143 2.46 -7.88 -2.53
C PHE A 143 2.80 -6.50 -1.97
N PHE A 144 1.80 -5.62 -1.80
CA PHE A 144 2.03 -4.30 -1.22
C PHE A 144 2.42 -4.37 0.26
N TRP A 145 1.87 -5.32 1.01
CA TRP A 145 2.23 -5.56 2.40
C TRP A 145 3.72 -5.91 2.53
N GLU A 146 4.20 -6.87 1.77
CA GLU A 146 5.61 -7.25 1.73
C GLU A 146 6.50 -6.09 1.25
N ALA A 147 6.02 -5.30 0.29
CA ALA A 147 6.74 -4.13 -0.22
C ALA A 147 6.98 -3.05 0.85
N THR A 148 6.22 -3.01 1.95
CA THR A 148 6.48 -2.11 3.08
C THR A 148 7.69 -2.53 3.91
N LEU A 149 7.97 -3.83 3.99
CA LEU A 149 9.01 -4.37 4.88
C LEU A 149 10.41 -3.95 4.47
N ILE A 150 10.70 -3.93 3.18
CA ILE A 150 12.03 -3.62 2.66
C ILE A 150 12.43 -2.18 3.00
N PRO A 151 11.64 -1.13 2.64
CA PRO A 151 11.97 0.24 2.98
C PRO A 151 12.06 0.44 4.50
N MET A 152 11.14 -0.15 5.28
CA MET A 152 11.14 -0.02 6.73
C MET A 152 12.40 -0.62 7.37
N ALA A 153 12.78 -1.84 6.97
CA ALA A 153 14.00 -2.49 7.46
C ALA A 153 15.26 -1.68 7.10
N LEU A 154 15.30 -1.13 5.88
CA LEU A 154 16.42 -0.27 5.44
C LEU A 154 16.44 1.07 6.18
N LEU A 155 15.30 1.71 6.41
CA LEU A 155 15.21 2.93 7.21
C LEU A 155 15.72 2.68 8.63
N ILE A 156 15.30 1.60 9.29
CA ILE A 156 15.78 1.23 10.62
C ILE A 156 17.30 0.92 10.59
N GLY A 157 17.75 0.12 9.63
CA GLY A 157 19.13 -0.36 9.58
C GLY A 157 20.16 0.70 9.19
N ILE A 158 19.77 1.68 8.38
CA ILE A 158 20.66 2.76 7.92
C ILE A 158 20.59 3.96 8.88
N PHE A 159 19.39 4.42 9.22
CA PHE A 159 19.14 5.69 9.91
C PHE A 159 18.82 5.53 11.41
N GLY A 160 18.68 4.29 11.91
CA GLY A 160 18.47 4.02 13.34
C GLY A 160 19.66 4.39 14.21
N HIS A 161 19.47 4.33 15.53
CA HIS A 161 20.47 4.64 16.55
C HIS A 161 21.35 3.42 16.90
N GLU A 162 21.79 3.32 18.13
CA GLU A 162 22.58 2.19 18.61
C GLU A 162 21.89 0.85 18.30
N ARG A 163 22.69 -0.16 17.90
CA ARG A 163 22.21 -1.50 17.51
C ARG A 163 21.21 -1.53 16.35
N LYS A 164 21.23 -0.52 15.47
CA LYS A 164 20.29 -0.38 14.35
C LYS A 164 20.22 -1.62 13.43
N VAL A 165 21.36 -2.25 13.14
CA VAL A 165 21.41 -3.48 12.30
C VAL A 165 20.70 -4.64 12.99
N TYR A 166 20.93 -4.83 14.28
CA TYR A 166 20.24 -5.86 15.06
C TYR A 166 18.73 -5.59 15.10
N ALA A 167 18.32 -4.34 15.30
CA ALA A 167 16.92 -3.96 15.32
C ALA A 167 16.24 -4.19 13.96
N ALA A 168 16.92 -3.83 12.86
CA ALA A 168 16.42 -4.05 11.51
C ALA A 168 16.24 -5.54 11.17
N ILE A 169 17.22 -6.37 11.50
CA ILE A 169 17.16 -7.83 11.28
C ILE A 169 16.03 -8.42 12.13
N LYS A 170 15.94 -8.06 13.40
CA LYS A 170 14.88 -8.55 14.29
C LYS A 170 13.49 -8.16 13.81
N PHE A 171 13.31 -6.90 13.41
CA PHE A 171 12.06 -6.41 12.83
C PHE A 171 11.70 -7.19 11.57
N PHE A 172 12.64 -7.30 10.61
CA PHE A 172 12.42 -7.99 9.35
C PHE A 172 12.06 -9.48 9.55
N MET A 173 12.84 -10.20 10.37
CA MET A 173 12.60 -11.63 10.63
C MET A 173 11.24 -11.85 11.31
N TYR A 174 10.88 -11.02 12.28
CA TYR A 174 9.62 -11.18 13.01
C TYR A 174 8.41 -10.92 12.11
N THR A 175 8.43 -9.83 11.36
CA THR A 175 7.36 -9.49 10.41
C THR A 175 7.27 -10.47 9.25
N MET A 176 8.40 -10.94 8.71
CA MET A 176 8.42 -11.92 7.63
C MET A 176 7.84 -13.27 8.07
N ILE A 177 8.13 -13.73 9.28
CA ILE A 177 7.55 -14.98 9.80
C ILE A 177 6.02 -14.83 9.94
N ALA A 178 5.55 -13.70 10.48
CA ALA A 178 4.11 -13.43 10.60
C ALA A 178 3.43 -13.36 9.21
N SER A 179 4.05 -12.71 8.24
CA SER A 179 3.48 -12.59 6.89
C SER A 179 3.41 -13.92 6.13
N VAL A 180 4.31 -14.88 6.42
CA VAL A 180 4.21 -16.25 5.87
C VAL A 180 2.93 -16.94 6.35
N PHE A 181 2.51 -16.76 7.60
CA PHE A 181 1.22 -17.30 8.07
C PHE A 181 0.05 -16.62 7.36
N MET A 182 0.10 -15.31 7.15
CA MET A 182 -0.90 -14.60 6.37
C MET A 182 -0.97 -15.12 4.93
N LEU A 183 0.18 -15.37 4.28
CA LEU A 183 0.22 -15.97 2.94
C LEU A 183 -0.42 -17.36 2.93
N ALA A 184 -0.10 -18.18 3.93
CA ALA A 184 -0.71 -19.51 4.05
C ALA A 184 -2.25 -19.42 4.18
N ALA A 185 -2.77 -18.43 4.93
CA ALA A 185 -4.19 -18.16 5.05
C ALA A 185 -4.81 -17.71 3.71
N ILE A 186 -4.15 -16.84 2.97
CA ILE A 186 -4.57 -16.38 1.63
C ILE A 186 -4.64 -17.55 0.65
N LEU A 187 -3.61 -18.40 0.62
CA LEU A 187 -3.56 -19.58 -0.24
C LEU A 187 -4.63 -20.61 0.16
N TRP A 188 -4.88 -20.76 1.45
CA TRP A 188 -5.95 -21.61 1.94
C TRP A 188 -7.33 -21.11 1.47
N LEU A 189 -7.59 -19.80 1.55
CA LEU A 189 -8.79 -19.19 1.01
C LEU A 189 -8.92 -19.46 -0.49
N TYR A 190 -7.89 -19.19 -1.25
CA TYR A 190 -7.88 -19.45 -2.69
C TYR A 190 -8.18 -20.91 -3.04
N ALA A 191 -7.62 -21.85 -2.31
CA ALA A 191 -7.86 -23.28 -2.54
C ALA A 191 -9.34 -23.68 -2.33
N HIS A 192 -10.09 -22.94 -1.48
CA HIS A 192 -11.50 -23.23 -1.18
C HIS A 192 -12.48 -22.37 -1.97
N THR A 193 -12.09 -21.18 -2.39
CA THR A 193 -12.95 -20.22 -3.09
C THR A 193 -12.68 -20.14 -4.59
N GLY A 194 -11.47 -20.51 -5.02
CA GLY A 194 -11.00 -20.37 -6.40
C GLY A 194 -10.70 -18.93 -6.82
N SER A 195 -10.71 -17.96 -5.88
CA SER A 195 -10.48 -16.55 -6.16
C SER A 195 -9.62 -15.89 -5.08
N PHE A 196 -8.82 -14.89 -5.49
CA PHE A 196 -8.13 -13.97 -4.57
C PHE A 196 -8.93 -12.68 -4.35
N ASP A 197 -9.98 -12.45 -5.13
CA ASP A 197 -10.80 -11.25 -5.05
C ASP A 197 -11.63 -11.25 -3.76
N PHE A 198 -11.42 -10.23 -2.93
CA PHE A 198 -12.11 -10.07 -1.64
C PHE A 198 -13.62 -9.91 -1.81
N VAL A 199 -14.08 -9.24 -2.87
CA VAL A 199 -15.51 -9.03 -3.13
C VAL A 199 -16.19 -10.35 -3.44
N VAL A 200 -15.58 -11.16 -4.31
CA VAL A 200 -16.08 -12.51 -4.67
C VAL A 200 -16.09 -13.44 -3.46
N ILE A 201 -15.00 -13.44 -2.68
CA ILE A 201 -14.90 -14.27 -1.46
C ILE A 201 -15.99 -13.87 -0.45
N ARG A 202 -16.20 -12.57 -0.23
CA ARG A 202 -17.24 -12.04 0.66
C ARG A 202 -18.64 -12.50 0.22
N GLU A 203 -18.95 -12.41 -1.07
CA GLU A 203 -20.25 -12.86 -1.61
C GLU A 203 -20.48 -14.36 -1.41
N GLN A 204 -19.45 -15.18 -1.64
CA GLN A 204 -19.51 -16.62 -1.41
C GLN A 204 -19.74 -16.97 0.07
N ILE A 205 -19.12 -16.22 0.98
CA ILE A 205 -19.35 -16.38 2.43
C ILE A 205 -20.77 -15.98 2.81
N MET A 206 -21.26 -14.84 2.31
CA MET A 206 -22.60 -14.33 2.65
C MET A 206 -23.73 -15.17 2.05
N SER A 207 -23.53 -15.76 0.88
CA SER A 207 -24.49 -16.69 0.23
C SER A 207 -24.51 -18.08 0.87
N GLY A 208 -23.59 -18.39 1.80
CA GLY A 208 -23.47 -19.70 2.41
C GLY A 208 -22.89 -20.78 1.48
N ALA A 209 -22.34 -20.38 0.34
CA ALA A 209 -21.72 -21.30 -0.63
C ALA A 209 -20.44 -21.95 -0.09
N LEU A 210 -19.77 -21.29 0.88
CA LEU A 210 -18.58 -21.82 1.54
C LEU A 210 -18.97 -22.59 2.82
N PRO A 211 -18.33 -23.75 3.07
CA PRO A 211 -18.47 -24.44 4.34
C PRO A 211 -17.98 -23.51 5.47
N LYS A 212 -18.60 -23.64 6.66
CA LYS A 212 -18.14 -22.88 7.85
C LYS A 212 -16.64 -23.05 8.00
N PHE A 213 -15.92 -21.93 8.12
CA PHE A 213 -14.49 -21.94 8.31
C PHE A 213 -14.11 -22.85 9.48
N PRO A 214 -13.28 -23.89 9.28
CA PRO A 214 -12.81 -24.72 10.39
C PRO A 214 -12.00 -23.84 11.36
N ALA A 215 -12.05 -24.19 12.65
CA ALA A 215 -11.32 -23.44 13.69
C ALA A 215 -9.83 -23.26 13.35
N ALA A 216 -9.21 -24.23 12.67
CA ALA A 216 -7.83 -24.15 12.22
C ALA A 216 -7.58 -22.96 11.25
N ALA A 217 -8.51 -22.66 10.35
CA ALA A 217 -8.38 -21.52 9.45
C ALA A 217 -8.49 -20.18 10.20
N GLN A 218 -9.34 -20.11 11.22
CA GLN A 218 -9.46 -18.91 12.05
C GLN A 218 -8.15 -18.60 12.78
N TRP A 219 -7.42 -19.61 13.24
CA TRP A 219 -6.12 -19.45 13.87
C TRP A 219 -5.03 -18.96 12.90
N LEU A 220 -5.08 -19.33 11.62
CA LEU A 220 -4.14 -18.83 10.60
C LEU A 220 -4.31 -17.31 10.35
N PHE A 221 -5.52 -16.77 10.56
CA PHE A 221 -5.76 -15.33 10.42
C PHE A 221 -5.46 -14.54 11.70
N LEU A 222 -5.35 -15.21 12.85
CA LEU A 222 -5.08 -14.57 14.15
C LEU A 222 -3.58 -14.60 14.51
N GLY A 223 -2.76 -15.40 13.84
CA GLY A 223 -1.30 -15.49 14.04
C GLY A 223 -0.54 -14.50 13.25
#